data_fd326a0e7b9ce94d7e953d2178ae1011
#
_entry.id   fd326a0e7b9ce94d7e953d2178ae1011
#
_cell.length_a   1.000
_cell.length_b   1.000
_cell.length_c   1.000
_cell.angle_alpha   90.00
_cell.angle_beta   90.00
_cell.angle_gamma   90.00
#
_symmetry.space_group_name_H-M   'P 1'
#
loop_
_entity.id
_entity.type
_entity.pdbx_description
1 polymer ?
#
loop_
_entity_poly.entity_id
_entity_poly.type
_entity_poly.pdbx_seq_one_letter_code
_entity_poly.pdbx_strand_id
1 'polypeptide(L)'
;MSSGNFLTMGSVFYSILLLIVFFSKKTFKSLENKIYSYLIVCNFIGLILAVLCYYTVLNSNVVPVLNFVVSRLYLIYLVSYIYIFFTYLLAIIYCKDNIIPKVIKRVINILIISFVFIVALVYMLPLYYHNENMIVYSYGPSANVIYVLATVCMSIWTILLIANYKKITNKKFLPIIFFIIGSLIVTIIQKKNPGLLLMTSLETYITIIMYFTIENPDMKILEEVHNAKVISDNANEEKTMFLYNMTSSLREITKDINYEADYIIDESSTKKPDLITINDSAREIKVSTGKFTTMTNEMLDVSHLDAASIKVYNDKYNIKLILREIITIYKDKIKNKNIDFRTNIQSDL
;
A
#
# COMPACT_ATOMS: atom_id res chain seq x y z
N MET A 1 32.04 -25.11 21.83
CA MET A 1 30.97 -24.58 20.97
C MET A 1 31.57 -23.99 19.71
N SER A 2 31.07 -24.30 18.54
CA SER A 2 31.56 -23.65 17.32
C SER A 2 31.12 -22.18 17.27
N SER A 3 31.90 -21.32 16.60
CA SER A 3 31.60 -19.90 16.47
C SER A 3 30.20 -19.65 15.87
N GLY A 4 29.71 -20.55 15.00
CA GLY A 4 28.35 -20.46 14.42
C GLY A 4 27.24 -20.60 15.44
N ASN A 5 27.43 -21.41 16.48
CA ASN A 5 26.41 -21.60 17.52
C ASN A 5 26.24 -20.38 18.42
N PHE A 6 27.32 -19.65 18.71
CA PHE A 6 27.22 -18.38 19.42
C PHE A 6 26.42 -17.35 18.65
N LEU A 7 26.62 -17.31 17.32
CA LEU A 7 25.85 -16.42 16.45
C LEU A 7 24.35 -16.79 16.42
N THR A 8 24.05 -18.08 16.33
CA THR A 8 22.65 -18.57 16.35
C THR A 8 21.97 -18.27 17.70
N MET A 9 22.67 -18.48 18.82
CA MET A 9 22.14 -18.13 20.16
C MET A 9 21.92 -16.62 20.32
N GLY A 10 22.84 -15.78 19.84
CA GLY A 10 22.66 -14.33 19.81
C GLY A 10 21.44 -13.94 18.97
N SER A 11 21.23 -14.60 17.82
CA SER A 11 20.09 -14.36 16.96
C SER A 11 18.74 -14.69 17.60
N VAL A 12 18.68 -15.66 18.54
CA VAL A 12 17.46 -15.96 19.32
C VAL A 12 17.03 -14.74 20.12
N PHE A 13 17.97 -14.06 20.81
CA PHE A 13 17.64 -12.87 21.59
C PHE A 13 17.12 -11.74 20.71
N TYR A 14 17.75 -11.50 19.55
CA TYR A 14 17.29 -10.50 18.60
C TYR A 14 15.91 -10.83 17.99
N SER A 15 15.63 -12.11 17.74
CA SER A 15 14.34 -12.56 17.25
C SER A 15 13.23 -12.39 18.28
N ILE A 16 13.51 -12.65 19.57
CA ILE A 16 12.57 -12.39 20.68
C ILE A 16 12.28 -10.88 20.78
N LEU A 17 13.31 -10.04 20.72
CA LEU A 17 13.15 -8.59 20.73
C LEU A 17 12.26 -8.13 19.57
N LEU A 18 12.49 -8.63 18.36
CA LEU A 18 11.71 -8.30 17.19
C LEU A 18 10.26 -8.73 17.34
N LEU A 19 9.98 -9.93 17.87
CA LEU A 19 8.63 -10.41 18.18
C LEU A 19 7.90 -9.46 19.13
N ILE A 20 8.54 -9.11 20.25
CA ILE A 20 7.95 -8.20 21.23
C ILE A 20 7.64 -6.86 20.58
N VAL A 21 8.60 -6.25 19.89
CA VAL A 21 8.43 -4.93 19.27
C VAL A 21 7.34 -4.95 18.19
N PHE A 22 7.34 -5.98 17.34
CA PHE A 22 6.38 -6.07 16.24
C PHE A 22 4.94 -6.27 16.75
N PHE A 23 4.71 -7.20 17.70
CA PHE A 23 3.37 -7.50 18.20
C PHE A 23 2.86 -6.50 19.27
N SER A 24 3.74 -5.71 19.89
CA SER A 24 3.34 -4.63 20.82
C SER A 24 2.81 -3.39 20.11
N LYS A 25 3.19 -3.17 18.86
CA LYS A 25 2.73 -2.01 18.09
C LYS A 25 1.45 -2.33 17.32
N LYS A 26 0.55 -1.35 17.20
CA LYS A 26 -0.60 -1.45 16.29
C LYS A 26 -0.09 -1.53 14.84
N THR A 27 -0.24 -2.68 14.22
CA THR A 27 0.15 -2.89 12.82
C THR A 27 -1.02 -2.61 11.88
N PHE A 28 -0.73 -2.03 10.72
CA PHE A 28 -1.73 -1.92 9.65
C PHE A 28 -2.18 -3.32 9.20
N LYS A 29 -3.49 -3.47 8.96
CA LYS A 29 -4.06 -4.71 8.41
C LYS A 29 -3.77 -4.84 6.91
N SER A 30 -2.50 -4.82 6.52
CA SER A 30 -2.08 -5.04 5.14
C SER A 30 -1.70 -6.51 4.91
N LEU A 31 -1.82 -6.96 3.66
CA LEU A 31 -1.39 -8.30 3.26
C LEU A 31 0.11 -8.51 3.51
N GLU A 32 0.91 -7.48 3.22
CA GLU A 32 2.36 -7.48 3.45
C GLU A 32 2.68 -7.72 4.93
N ASN A 33 2.07 -6.97 5.85
CA ASN A 33 2.26 -7.13 7.30
C ASN A 33 1.85 -8.53 7.79
N LYS A 34 0.77 -9.09 7.23
CA LYS A 34 0.32 -10.44 7.58
C LYS A 34 1.35 -11.49 7.17
N ILE A 35 1.89 -11.42 5.96
CA ILE A 35 2.91 -12.36 5.49
C ILE A 35 4.21 -12.16 6.27
N TYR A 36 4.58 -10.92 6.56
CA TYR A 36 5.75 -10.61 7.37
C TYR A 36 5.64 -11.14 8.81
N SER A 37 4.45 -11.09 9.42
CA SER A 37 4.24 -11.69 10.74
C SER A 37 4.50 -13.21 10.74
N TYR A 38 4.10 -13.92 9.67
CA TYR A 38 4.43 -15.33 9.51
C TYR A 38 5.93 -15.56 9.34
N LEU A 39 6.63 -14.64 8.64
CA LEU A 39 8.08 -14.71 8.47
C LEU A 39 8.83 -14.59 9.80
N ILE A 40 8.42 -13.64 10.67
CA ILE A 40 9.01 -13.46 12.00
C ILE A 40 8.81 -14.72 12.86
N VAL A 41 7.58 -15.22 12.92
CA VAL A 41 7.24 -16.41 13.72
C VAL A 41 7.98 -17.65 13.20
N CYS A 42 8.02 -17.83 11.88
CA CYS A 42 8.76 -18.92 11.23
C CYS A 42 10.25 -18.83 11.57
N ASN A 43 10.87 -17.67 11.48
CA ASN A 43 12.27 -17.47 11.84
C ASN A 43 12.56 -17.79 13.31
N PHE A 44 11.71 -17.36 14.23
CA PHE A 44 11.85 -17.67 15.66
C PHE A 44 11.79 -19.17 15.94
N ILE A 45 10.80 -19.87 15.37
CA ILE A 45 10.69 -21.33 15.48
C ILE A 45 11.93 -22.00 14.89
N GLY A 46 12.41 -21.51 13.74
CA GLY A 46 13.60 -22.02 13.08
C GLY A 46 14.87 -21.88 13.89
N LEU A 47 15.05 -20.77 14.61
CA LEU A 47 16.20 -20.57 15.51
C LEU A 47 16.16 -21.57 16.67
N ILE A 48 14.99 -21.82 17.27
CA ILE A 48 14.83 -22.83 18.31
C ILE A 48 15.18 -24.22 17.75
N LEU A 49 14.66 -24.57 16.56
CA LEU A 49 14.96 -25.83 15.90
C LEU A 49 16.46 -25.95 15.55
N ALA A 50 17.13 -24.86 15.15
CA ALA A 50 18.58 -24.85 14.86
C ALA A 50 19.39 -25.19 16.12
N VAL A 51 19.07 -24.57 17.25
CA VAL A 51 19.72 -24.85 18.54
C VAL A 51 19.45 -26.29 18.99
N LEU A 52 18.19 -26.74 18.92
CA LEU A 52 17.83 -28.14 19.25
C LEU A 52 18.51 -29.15 18.34
N CYS A 53 18.57 -28.86 17.03
CA CYS A 53 19.25 -29.71 16.04
C CYS A 53 20.72 -29.87 16.37
N TYR A 54 21.43 -28.80 16.74
CA TYR A 54 22.81 -28.88 17.17
C TYR A 54 22.98 -29.83 18.38
N TYR A 55 22.17 -29.70 19.42
CA TYR A 55 22.25 -30.54 20.62
C TYR A 55 21.86 -32.01 20.34
N THR A 56 20.86 -32.24 19.50
CA THR A 56 20.44 -33.60 19.16
C THR A 56 21.45 -34.34 18.26
N VAL A 57 22.10 -33.64 17.31
CA VAL A 57 23.15 -34.24 16.49
C VAL A 57 24.40 -34.53 17.33
N LEU A 58 24.77 -33.62 18.26
CA LEU A 58 25.88 -33.85 19.19
C LEU A 58 25.68 -35.13 20.01
N ASN A 59 24.45 -35.40 20.42
CA ASN A 59 24.05 -36.56 21.23
C ASN A 59 23.31 -37.64 20.39
N SER A 60 23.59 -37.72 19.10
CA SER A 60 22.85 -38.63 18.18
C SER A 60 22.85 -40.07 18.57
N ASN A 61 23.90 -40.54 19.26
CA ASN A 61 23.99 -41.92 19.79
C ASN A 61 23.05 -42.16 20.99
N VAL A 62 22.73 -41.14 21.78
CA VAL A 62 21.88 -41.24 22.98
C VAL A 62 20.42 -41.04 22.65
N VAL A 63 20.11 -40.11 21.72
CA VAL A 63 18.73 -39.73 21.35
C VAL A 63 18.47 -39.82 19.84
N PRO A 64 18.65 -41.00 19.21
CA PRO A 64 18.60 -41.12 17.76
C PRO A 64 17.24 -40.73 17.14
N VAL A 65 16.13 -41.10 17.79
CA VAL A 65 14.78 -40.80 17.31
C VAL A 65 14.51 -39.28 17.38
N LEU A 66 14.89 -38.64 18.48
CA LEU A 66 14.71 -37.19 18.62
C LEU A 66 15.56 -36.43 17.59
N ASN A 67 16.81 -36.87 17.39
CA ASN A 67 17.69 -36.31 16.38
C ASN A 67 17.11 -36.42 14.96
N PHE A 68 16.54 -37.59 14.63
CA PHE A 68 15.87 -37.78 13.34
C PHE A 68 14.73 -36.76 13.12
N VAL A 69 13.86 -36.59 14.13
CA VAL A 69 12.69 -35.69 14.04
C VAL A 69 13.14 -34.23 13.97
N VAL A 70 13.99 -33.80 14.91
CA VAL A 70 14.41 -32.39 15.01
C VAL A 70 15.20 -31.93 13.79
N SER A 71 16.11 -32.78 13.29
CA SER A 71 16.90 -32.43 12.09
C SER A 71 16.01 -32.28 10.87
N ARG A 72 14.99 -33.11 10.69
CA ARG A 72 14.04 -32.95 9.57
C ARG A 72 13.13 -31.75 9.75
N LEU A 73 12.63 -31.45 10.94
CA LEU A 73 11.88 -30.23 11.21
C LEU A 73 12.69 -28.98 10.93
N TYR A 74 13.98 -28.98 11.25
CA TYR A 74 14.89 -27.89 10.89
C TYR A 74 15.02 -27.69 9.37
N LEU A 75 15.14 -28.79 8.61
CA LEU A 75 15.17 -28.69 7.16
C LEU A 75 13.83 -28.20 6.58
N ILE A 76 12.70 -28.66 7.11
CA ILE A 76 11.35 -28.18 6.72
C ILE A 76 11.18 -26.70 7.03
N TYR A 77 11.70 -26.22 8.16
CA TYR A 77 11.73 -24.80 8.46
C TYR A 77 12.45 -23.98 7.39
N LEU A 78 13.66 -24.39 6.96
CA LEU A 78 14.41 -23.70 5.91
C LEU A 78 13.60 -23.61 4.60
N VAL A 79 12.93 -24.69 4.20
CA VAL A 79 12.01 -24.69 3.06
C VAL A 79 10.87 -23.70 3.30
N SER A 80 10.24 -23.72 4.48
CA SER A 80 9.11 -22.85 4.81
C SER A 80 9.49 -21.36 4.74
N TYR A 81 10.67 -21.01 5.26
CA TYR A 81 11.16 -19.62 5.20
C TYR A 81 11.33 -19.13 3.76
N ILE A 82 11.93 -19.94 2.89
CA ILE A 82 12.09 -19.63 1.46
C ILE A 82 10.74 -19.37 0.79
N TYR A 83 9.72 -20.19 1.04
CA TYR A 83 8.40 -20.05 0.44
C TYR A 83 7.60 -18.86 0.99
N ILE A 84 7.68 -18.59 2.31
CA ILE A 84 7.06 -17.42 2.91
C ILE A 84 7.72 -16.14 2.37
N PHE A 85 9.05 -16.11 2.27
CA PHE A 85 9.76 -14.98 1.70
C PHE A 85 9.42 -14.76 0.23
N PHE A 86 9.23 -15.84 -0.54
CA PHE A 86 8.79 -15.73 -1.94
C PHE A 86 7.39 -15.14 -2.05
N THR A 87 6.44 -15.60 -1.23
CA THR A 87 5.09 -15.02 -1.19
C THR A 87 5.10 -13.55 -0.75
N TYR A 88 5.97 -13.18 0.18
CA TYR A 88 6.18 -11.79 0.59
C TYR A 88 6.69 -10.92 -0.57
N LEU A 89 7.66 -11.40 -1.32
CA LEU A 89 8.18 -10.69 -2.51
C LEU A 89 7.10 -10.47 -3.57
N LEU A 90 6.28 -11.50 -3.85
CA LEU A 90 5.15 -11.37 -4.78
C LEU A 90 4.11 -10.35 -4.29
N ALA A 91 3.85 -10.30 -2.98
CA ALA A 91 2.93 -9.33 -2.39
C ALA A 91 3.43 -7.89 -2.60
N ILE A 92 4.71 -7.63 -2.32
CA ILE A 92 5.32 -6.30 -2.52
C ILE A 92 5.26 -5.83 -3.97
N ILE A 93 5.49 -6.73 -4.93
CA ILE A 93 5.61 -6.36 -6.35
C ILE A 93 4.25 -6.18 -7.02
N TYR A 94 3.28 -7.03 -6.69
CA TYR A 94 2.06 -7.19 -7.49
C TYR A 94 0.76 -6.90 -6.75
N CYS A 95 0.75 -6.87 -5.40
CA CYS A 95 -0.46 -6.58 -4.65
C CYS A 95 -0.56 -5.08 -4.34
N LYS A 96 -1.68 -4.46 -4.74
CA LYS A 96 -2.05 -3.09 -4.37
C LYS A 96 -3.36 -3.14 -3.59
N ASP A 97 -3.49 -2.29 -2.59
CA ASP A 97 -4.71 -2.11 -1.79
C ASP A 97 -5.29 -3.43 -1.22
N ASN A 98 -4.40 -4.35 -0.83
CA ASN A 98 -4.74 -5.70 -0.34
C ASN A 98 -5.46 -6.61 -1.38
N ILE A 99 -5.46 -6.23 -2.65
CA ILE A 99 -6.08 -7.03 -3.73
C ILE A 99 -5.00 -7.90 -4.38
N ILE A 100 -5.24 -9.22 -4.38
CA ILE A 100 -4.35 -10.20 -5.03
C ILE A 100 -4.84 -10.41 -6.47
N PRO A 101 -4.04 -10.08 -7.51
CA PRO A 101 -4.40 -10.35 -8.90
C PRO A 101 -4.61 -11.85 -9.14
N LYS A 102 -5.56 -12.21 -10.03
CA LYS A 102 -5.88 -13.61 -10.35
C LYS A 102 -4.65 -14.44 -10.77
N VAL A 103 -3.72 -13.83 -11.51
CA VAL A 103 -2.47 -14.47 -11.94
C VAL A 103 -1.60 -14.83 -10.74
N ILE A 104 -1.42 -13.88 -9.81
CA ILE A 104 -0.62 -14.09 -8.60
C ILE A 104 -1.24 -15.16 -7.70
N LYS A 105 -2.57 -15.21 -7.61
CA LYS A 105 -3.26 -16.28 -6.87
C LYS A 105 -2.95 -17.67 -7.45
N ARG A 106 -2.87 -17.81 -8.78
CA ARG A 106 -2.44 -19.07 -9.41
C ARG A 106 -0.99 -19.42 -9.08
N VAL A 107 -0.08 -18.44 -9.11
CA VAL A 107 1.33 -18.65 -8.74
C VAL A 107 1.45 -19.11 -7.29
N ILE A 108 0.72 -18.49 -6.36
CA ILE A 108 0.68 -18.89 -4.95
C ILE A 108 0.19 -20.35 -4.79
N ASN A 109 -0.85 -20.76 -5.54
CA ASN A 109 -1.32 -22.14 -5.50
C ASN A 109 -0.25 -23.12 -6.02
N ILE A 110 0.48 -22.77 -7.08
CA ILE A 110 1.61 -23.57 -7.58
C ILE A 110 2.72 -23.67 -6.53
N LEU A 111 3.03 -22.56 -5.84
CA LEU A 111 4.01 -22.54 -4.75
C LEU A 111 3.57 -23.46 -3.59
N ILE A 112 2.30 -23.49 -3.22
CA ILE A 112 1.80 -24.39 -2.19
C ILE A 112 1.96 -25.86 -2.60
N ILE A 113 1.62 -26.21 -3.84
CA ILE A 113 1.78 -27.58 -4.34
C ILE A 113 3.26 -27.97 -4.36
N SER A 114 4.14 -27.09 -4.86
CA SER A 114 5.58 -27.34 -4.88
C SER A 114 6.17 -27.43 -3.47
N PHE A 115 5.68 -26.65 -2.51
CA PHE A 115 6.07 -26.74 -1.11
C PHE A 115 5.79 -28.14 -0.53
N VAL A 116 4.56 -28.65 -0.70
CA VAL A 116 4.18 -30.00 -0.21
C VAL A 116 5.09 -31.05 -0.85
N PHE A 117 5.37 -30.95 -2.16
CA PHE A 117 6.25 -31.87 -2.87
C PHE A 117 7.69 -31.82 -2.34
N ILE A 118 8.27 -30.65 -2.13
CA ILE A 118 9.63 -30.49 -1.58
C ILE A 118 9.71 -31.01 -0.13
N VAL A 119 8.71 -30.74 0.70
CA VAL A 119 8.65 -31.27 2.07
C VAL A 119 8.63 -32.80 2.05
N ALA A 120 7.85 -33.43 1.17
CA ALA A 120 7.82 -34.87 1.00
C ALA A 120 9.19 -35.43 0.56
N LEU A 121 9.88 -34.76 -0.39
CA LEU A 121 11.24 -35.12 -0.80
C LEU A 121 12.24 -35.03 0.36
N VAL A 122 12.22 -33.95 1.12
CA VAL A 122 13.10 -33.76 2.29
C VAL A 122 12.85 -34.85 3.34
N TYR A 123 11.60 -35.30 3.50
CA TYR A 123 11.26 -36.38 4.42
C TYR A 123 11.72 -37.75 3.93
N MET A 124 11.61 -38.06 2.64
CA MET A 124 11.92 -39.37 2.05
C MET A 124 13.41 -39.59 1.85
N LEU A 125 14.17 -38.56 1.53
CA LEU A 125 15.58 -38.67 1.22
C LEU A 125 16.42 -38.94 2.48
N PRO A 126 17.57 -39.68 2.34
CA PRO A 126 18.45 -39.95 3.47
C PRO A 126 19.16 -38.67 3.95
N LEU A 127 19.32 -38.60 5.29
CA LEU A 127 20.01 -37.54 6.00
C LEU A 127 21.07 -38.18 6.87
N TYR A 128 22.31 -37.72 6.78
CA TYR A 128 23.46 -38.18 7.54
C TYR A 128 23.91 -37.12 8.52
N TYR A 129 24.59 -37.52 9.56
CA TYR A 129 25.05 -36.64 10.65
C TYR A 129 26.56 -36.74 10.80
N HIS A 130 27.21 -35.61 10.99
CA HIS A 130 28.63 -35.52 11.31
C HIS A 130 28.80 -34.95 12.72
N ASN A 131 29.56 -35.65 13.54
CA ASN A 131 29.83 -35.27 14.93
C ASN A 131 31.27 -35.67 15.30
N GLU A 132 32.24 -34.91 14.78
CA GLU A 132 33.67 -35.09 15.11
C GLU A 132 34.29 -33.75 15.47
N ASN A 133 35.21 -33.72 16.46
CA ASN A 133 35.98 -32.53 16.86
C ASN A 133 35.10 -31.31 17.16
N MET A 134 33.93 -31.47 17.77
CA MET A 134 32.95 -30.41 18.02
C MET A 134 32.37 -29.73 16.76
N ILE A 135 32.63 -30.27 15.58
CA ILE A 135 32.02 -29.85 14.35
C ILE A 135 30.78 -30.72 14.10
N VAL A 136 29.63 -30.09 14.22
CA VAL A 136 28.33 -30.78 14.20
C VAL A 136 27.47 -30.21 13.06
N TYR A 137 27.07 -31.07 12.11
CA TYR A 137 26.16 -30.69 11.02
C TYR A 137 25.46 -31.90 10.41
N SER A 138 24.34 -31.63 9.73
CA SER A 138 23.63 -32.64 8.95
C SER A 138 23.97 -32.48 7.46
N TYR A 139 24.14 -33.58 6.74
CA TYR A 139 24.47 -33.59 5.33
C TYR A 139 23.74 -34.70 4.59
N GLY A 140 23.82 -34.70 3.26
CA GLY A 140 23.23 -35.75 2.45
C GLY A 140 22.20 -35.23 1.43
N PRO A 141 21.54 -36.15 0.69
CA PRO A 141 20.60 -35.79 -0.36
C PRO A 141 19.48 -34.87 0.10
N SER A 142 18.92 -35.09 1.32
CA SER A 142 17.89 -34.26 1.91
C SER A 142 18.33 -32.80 2.11
N ALA A 143 19.56 -32.57 2.58
CA ALA A 143 20.13 -31.23 2.71
C ALA A 143 20.44 -30.59 1.35
N ASN A 144 20.90 -31.39 0.36
CA ASN A 144 21.20 -30.89 -0.97
C ASN A 144 19.97 -30.37 -1.71
N VAL A 145 18.79 -30.94 -1.49
CA VAL A 145 17.52 -30.43 -2.04
C VAL A 145 17.29 -28.97 -1.64
N ILE A 146 17.62 -28.58 -0.40
CA ILE A 146 17.43 -27.22 0.08
C ILE A 146 18.41 -26.25 -0.61
N TYR A 147 19.67 -26.65 -0.81
CA TYR A 147 20.63 -25.83 -1.56
C TYR A 147 20.19 -25.60 -3.02
N VAL A 148 19.66 -26.64 -3.68
CA VAL A 148 19.12 -26.52 -5.04
C VAL A 148 17.90 -25.61 -5.05
N LEU A 149 16.95 -25.80 -4.12
CA LEU A 149 15.76 -24.96 -4.00
C LEU A 149 16.14 -23.49 -3.77
N ALA A 150 17.05 -23.23 -2.83
CA ALA A 150 17.52 -21.87 -2.52
C ALA A 150 18.14 -21.21 -3.76
N THR A 151 19.01 -21.93 -4.50
CA THR A 151 19.66 -21.42 -5.72
C THR A 151 18.64 -21.08 -6.80
N VAL A 152 17.63 -21.93 -7.02
CA VAL A 152 16.56 -21.71 -7.99
C VAL A 152 15.72 -20.48 -7.57
N CYS A 153 15.31 -20.43 -6.30
CA CYS A 153 14.51 -19.30 -5.80
C CYS A 153 15.29 -17.97 -5.86
N MET A 154 16.56 -17.95 -5.49
CA MET A 154 17.41 -16.76 -5.62
C MET A 154 17.51 -16.26 -7.07
N SER A 155 17.65 -17.17 -8.02
CA SER A 155 17.68 -16.82 -9.45
C SER A 155 16.35 -16.18 -9.88
N ILE A 156 15.23 -16.78 -9.48
CA ILE A 156 13.89 -16.24 -9.77
C ILE A 156 13.70 -14.88 -9.12
N TRP A 157 14.07 -14.71 -7.85
CA TRP A 157 13.96 -13.43 -7.13
C TRP A 157 14.79 -12.33 -7.80
N THR A 158 16.00 -12.64 -8.23
CA THR A 158 16.86 -11.70 -8.97
C THR A 158 16.20 -11.25 -10.28
N ILE A 159 15.66 -12.19 -11.06
CA ILE A 159 14.94 -11.87 -12.30
C ILE A 159 13.70 -11.00 -12.02
N LEU A 160 12.90 -11.36 -11.00
CA LEU A 160 11.72 -10.60 -10.61
C LEU A 160 12.06 -9.15 -10.17
N LEU A 161 13.15 -8.97 -9.43
CA LEU A 161 13.63 -7.66 -9.01
C LEU A 161 14.06 -6.81 -10.19
N ILE A 162 14.87 -7.36 -11.11
CA ILE A 162 15.34 -6.66 -12.31
C ILE A 162 14.14 -6.27 -13.19
N ALA A 163 13.21 -7.20 -13.43
CA ALA A 163 12.05 -6.96 -14.27
C ALA A 163 11.07 -5.89 -13.70
N ASN A 164 11.05 -5.71 -12.38
CA ASN A 164 10.12 -4.81 -11.70
C ASN A 164 10.81 -3.67 -10.94
N TYR A 165 12.06 -3.32 -11.24
CA TYR A 165 12.82 -2.32 -10.49
C TYR A 165 12.14 -0.96 -10.40
N LYS A 166 11.35 -0.56 -11.42
CA LYS A 166 10.60 0.71 -11.44
C LYS A 166 9.36 0.72 -10.52
N LYS A 167 8.86 -0.47 -10.15
CA LYS A 167 7.65 -0.61 -9.31
C LYS A 167 7.96 -0.67 -7.82
N ILE A 168 9.19 -1.02 -7.47
CA ILE A 168 9.62 -1.23 -6.09
C ILE A 168 10.29 0.05 -5.61
N THR A 169 9.83 0.60 -4.48
CA THR A 169 10.50 1.76 -3.87
C THR A 169 11.89 1.38 -3.38
N ASN A 170 12.85 2.30 -3.42
CA ASN A 170 14.22 2.08 -2.99
C ASN A 170 14.31 1.49 -1.57
N LYS A 171 13.42 1.89 -0.67
CA LYS A 171 13.35 1.38 0.71
C LYS A 171 13.02 -0.10 0.78
N LYS A 172 12.09 -0.59 -0.09
CA LYS A 172 11.71 -2.01 -0.15
C LYS A 172 12.75 -2.87 -0.89
N PHE A 173 13.51 -2.26 -1.79
CA PHE A 173 14.50 -2.96 -2.61
C PHE A 173 15.75 -3.38 -1.84
N LEU A 174 16.19 -2.52 -0.95
CA LEU A 174 17.45 -2.67 -0.21
C LEU A 174 17.54 -3.98 0.60
N PRO A 175 16.59 -4.34 1.49
CA PRO A 175 16.68 -5.58 2.26
C PRO A 175 16.69 -6.83 1.41
N ILE A 176 15.97 -6.82 0.29
CA ILE A 176 15.86 -7.97 -0.61
C ILE A 176 17.19 -8.21 -1.31
N ILE A 177 17.88 -7.15 -1.78
CA ILE A 177 19.24 -7.27 -2.35
C ILE A 177 20.22 -7.78 -1.30
N PHE A 178 20.20 -7.23 -0.08
CA PHE A 178 21.06 -7.70 1.00
C PHE A 178 20.82 -9.17 1.32
N PHE A 179 19.57 -9.63 1.24
CA PHE A 179 19.25 -11.05 1.45
C PHE A 179 19.84 -11.93 0.33
N ILE A 180 19.69 -11.55 -0.93
CA ILE A 180 20.22 -12.32 -2.07
C ILE A 180 21.76 -12.39 -2.01
N ILE A 181 22.41 -11.25 -1.80
CA ILE A 181 23.89 -11.21 -1.72
C ILE A 181 24.40 -11.95 -0.48
N GLY A 182 23.77 -11.69 0.68
CA GLY A 182 24.15 -12.33 1.94
C GLY A 182 23.96 -13.83 1.91
N SER A 183 22.86 -14.32 1.36
CA SER A 183 22.59 -15.77 1.24
C SER A 183 23.57 -16.45 0.26
N LEU A 184 23.97 -15.78 -0.82
CA LEU A 184 25.01 -16.28 -1.71
C LEU A 184 26.35 -16.44 -0.98
N ILE A 185 26.79 -15.40 -0.25
CA ILE A 185 28.02 -15.40 0.53
C ILE A 185 27.99 -16.49 1.60
N VAL A 186 26.89 -16.55 2.37
CA VAL A 186 26.71 -17.57 3.41
C VAL A 186 26.72 -18.98 2.84
N THR A 187 26.06 -19.21 1.71
CA THR A 187 26.06 -20.52 1.05
C THR A 187 27.46 -20.94 0.63
N ILE A 188 28.30 -20.05 0.10
CA ILE A 188 29.70 -20.33 -0.26
C ILE A 188 30.53 -20.66 0.97
N ILE A 189 30.39 -19.86 2.05
CA ILE A 189 31.12 -20.07 3.31
C ILE A 189 30.70 -21.41 3.95
N GLN A 190 29.40 -21.69 4.01
CA GLN A 190 28.85 -22.87 4.63
C GLN A 190 29.20 -24.17 3.85
N LYS A 191 29.33 -24.08 2.51
CA LYS A 191 29.81 -25.19 1.70
C LYS A 191 31.26 -25.55 2.00
N LYS A 192 32.11 -24.55 2.35
CA LYS A 192 33.52 -24.77 2.75
C LYS A 192 33.62 -25.22 4.20
N ASN A 193 32.77 -24.70 5.06
CA ASN A 193 32.77 -24.96 6.51
C ASN A 193 31.36 -25.34 6.98
N PRO A 194 30.89 -26.60 6.75
CA PRO A 194 29.50 -27.00 7.04
C PRO A 194 29.08 -26.88 8.50
N GLY A 195 30.03 -26.89 9.44
CA GLY A 195 29.74 -26.68 10.88
C GLY A 195 29.37 -25.25 11.26
N LEU A 196 29.45 -24.29 10.33
CA LEU A 196 29.04 -22.92 10.54
C LEU A 196 27.58 -22.76 10.09
N LEU A 197 26.63 -22.92 11.01
CA LEU A 197 25.19 -22.77 10.73
C LEU A 197 24.81 -21.27 10.68
N LEU A 198 25.20 -20.59 9.60
CA LEU A 198 25.05 -19.13 9.47
C LEU A 198 23.71 -18.70 8.87
N MET A 199 23.00 -19.60 8.17
CA MET A 199 21.83 -19.22 7.37
C MET A 199 20.69 -18.68 8.24
N THR A 200 20.33 -19.34 9.34
CA THR A 200 19.29 -18.88 10.28
C THR A 200 19.60 -17.52 10.92
N SER A 201 20.87 -17.26 11.19
CA SER A 201 21.31 -15.97 11.72
C SER A 201 21.21 -14.87 10.66
N LEU A 202 21.53 -15.16 9.40
CA LEU A 202 21.34 -14.23 8.28
C LEU A 202 19.84 -13.93 8.08
N GLU A 203 18.98 -14.94 8.10
CA GLU A 203 17.53 -14.79 7.99
C GLU A 203 16.98 -13.85 9.09
N THR A 204 17.45 -14.02 10.33
CA THR A 204 17.08 -13.13 11.45
C THR A 204 17.54 -11.70 11.20
N TYR A 205 18.77 -11.51 10.77
CA TYR A 205 19.32 -10.19 10.48
C TYR A 205 18.53 -9.47 9.39
N ILE A 206 18.23 -10.17 8.31
CA ILE A 206 17.40 -9.63 7.20
C ILE A 206 15.98 -9.30 7.67
N THR A 207 15.37 -10.19 8.47
CA THR A 207 14.03 -9.95 9.02
C THR A 207 14.00 -8.67 9.88
N ILE A 208 15.05 -8.40 10.66
CA ILE A 208 15.20 -7.16 11.43
C ILE A 208 15.34 -5.95 10.49
N ILE A 209 16.18 -6.04 9.46
CA ILE A 209 16.34 -4.93 8.49
C ILE A 209 15.01 -4.65 7.80
N MET A 210 14.26 -5.68 7.40
CA MET A 210 12.94 -5.53 6.79
C MET A 210 11.97 -4.79 7.73
N TYR A 211 12.00 -5.08 9.02
CA TYR A 211 11.18 -4.35 9.99
C TYR A 211 11.45 -2.85 9.96
N PHE A 212 12.72 -2.46 10.06
CA PHE A 212 13.08 -1.04 10.10
C PHE A 212 12.88 -0.31 8.77
N THR A 213 13.04 -0.99 7.63
CA THR A 213 13.00 -0.36 6.31
C THR A 213 11.63 -0.42 5.64
N ILE A 214 10.86 -1.47 5.87
CA ILE A 214 9.61 -1.72 5.13
C ILE A 214 8.39 -1.74 6.05
N GLU A 215 8.48 -2.50 7.16
CA GLU A 215 7.33 -2.85 7.98
C GLU A 215 7.19 -1.98 9.24
N ASN A 216 8.03 -0.95 9.40
CA ASN A 216 7.92 -0.06 10.56
C ASN A 216 6.57 0.66 10.57
N PRO A 217 5.70 0.39 11.58
CA PRO A 217 4.38 0.99 11.65
C PRO A 217 4.43 2.52 11.78
N ASP A 218 5.41 3.04 12.49
CA ASP A 218 5.57 4.48 12.73
C ASP A 218 5.84 5.23 11.42
N MET A 219 6.66 4.66 10.54
CA MET A 219 6.94 5.24 9.21
C MET A 219 5.72 5.17 8.29
N LYS A 220 4.93 4.10 8.36
CA LYS A 220 3.69 3.98 7.58
C LYS A 220 2.64 4.99 8.04
N ILE A 221 2.49 5.19 9.36
CA ILE A 221 1.60 6.20 9.92
C ILE A 221 2.05 7.61 9.50
N LEU A 222 3.34 7.89 9.58
CA LEU A 222 3.89 9.20 9.19
C LEU A 222 3.61 9.50 7.71
N GLU A 223 3.76 8.52 6.83
CA GLU A 223 3.46 8.66 5.40
C GLU A 223 1.96 8.90 5.15
N GLU A 224 1.06 8.19 5.84
CA GLU A 224 -0.39 8.43 5.76
C GLU A 224 -0.78 9.83 6.26
N VAL A 225 -0.24 10.24 7.40
CA VAL A 225 -0.49 11.59 7.96
C VAL A 225 0.04 12.65 7.02
N HIS A 226 1.23 12.46 6.44
CA HIS A 226 1.79 13.39 5.46
C HIS A 226 0.90 13.50 4.21
N ASN A 227 0.46 12.38 3.65
CA ASN A 227 -0.43 12.37 2.48
C ASN A 227 -1.79 13.02 2.79
N ALA A 228 -2.38 12.70 3.95
CA ALA A 228 -3.63 13.33 4.39
C ALA A 228 -3.47 14.86 4.56
N LYS A 229 -2.32 15.30 5.08
CA LYS A 229 -2.00 16.72 5.22
C LYS A 229 -1.89 17.40 3.86
N VAL A 230 -1.16 16.81 2.91
CA VAL A 230 -1.02 17.36 1.54
C VAL A 230 -2.39 17.51 0.86
N ILE A 231 -3.25 16.50 0.98
CA ILE A 231 -4.62 16.56 0.42
C ILE A 231 -5.42 17.69 1.10
N SER A 232 -5.33 17.83 2.42
CA SER A 232 -6.01 18.88 3.17
C SER A 232 -5.50 20.28 2.82
N ASP A 233 -4.17 20.44 2.68
CA ASP A 233 -3.57 21.72 2.33
C ASP A 233 -3.99 22.16 0.90
N ASN A 234 -3.99 21.21 -0.07
CA ASN A 234 -4.46 21.49 -1.44
C ASN A 234 -5.93 21.88 -1.47
N ALA A 235 -6.81 21.16 -0.74
CA ALA A 235 -8.23 21.50 -0.65
C ALA A 235 -8.45 22.87 -0.02
N ASN A 236 -7.65 23.25 0.96
CA ASN A 236 -7.75 24.56 1.62
C ASN A 236 -7.24 25.68 0.71
N GLU A 237 -6.22 25.44 -0.09
CA GLU A 237 -5.73 26.38 -1.11
C GLU A 237 -6.78 26.62 -2.21
N GLU A 238 -7.38 25.54 -2.74
CA GLU A 238 -8.48 25.64 -3.72
C GLU A 238 -9.67 26.41 -3.16
N LYS A 239 -10.05 26.18 -1.90
CA LYS A 239 -11.10 26.90 -1.21
C LYS A 239 -10.77 28.40 -1.09
N THR A 240 -9.53 28.73 -0.72
CA THR A 240 -9.08 30.11 -0.59
C THR A 240 -9.12 30.83 -1.94
N MET A 241 -8.66 30.16 -3.01
CA MET A 241 -8.68 30.69 -4.36
C MET A 241 -10.11 30.91 -4.89
N PHE A 242 -11.00 29.96 -4.59
CA PHE A 242 -12.45 30.13 -4.88
C PHE A 242 -13.04 31.35 -4.20
N LEU A 243 -12.82 31.53 -2.88
CA LEU A 243 -13.31 32.67 -2.12
C LEU A 243 -12.74 34.00 -2.65
N TYR A 244 -11.47 34.03 -3.01
CA TYR A 244 -10.83 35.20 -3.59
C TYR A 244 -11.48 35.61 -4.92
N ASN A 245 -11.65 34.64 -5.84
CA ASN A 245 -12.28 34.89 -7.13
C ASN A 245 -13.73 35.36 -6.99
N MET A 246 -14.50 34.72 -6.11
CA MET A 246 -15.89 35.12 -5.81
C MET A 246 -15.96 36.52 -5.25
N THR A 247 -15.10 36.86 -4.27
CA THR A 247 -15.05 38.20 -3.69
C THR A 247 -14.67 39.26 -4.73
N SER A 248 -13.76 38.96 -5.63
CA SER A 248 -13.36 39.85 -6.73
C SER A 248 -14.53 40.13 -7.67
N SER A 249 -15.25 39.09 -8.08
CA SER A 249 -16.41 39.21 -8.97
C SER A 249 -17.59 39.94 -8.30
N LEU A 250 -17.84 39.67 -7.00
CA LEU A 250 -18.86 40.43 -6.26
C LEU A 250 -18.51 41.93 -6.16
N ARG A 251 -17.24 42.25 -5.99
CA ARG A 251 -16.78 43.65 -5.96
C ARG A 251 -16.98 44.33 -7.32
N GLU A 252 -16.73 43.63 -8.41
CA GLU A 252 -16.96 44.17 -9.77
C GLU A 252 -18.44 44.44 -10.01
N ILE A 253 -19.34 43.48 -9.72
CA ILE A 253 -20.78 43.66 -9.85
C ILE A 253 -21.29 44.84 -8.99
N THR A 254 -20.77 44.95 -7.76
CA THR A 254 -21.14 46.07 -6.86
C THR A 254 -20.71 47.43 -7.39
N LYS A 255 -19.50 47.47 -8.05
CA LYS A 255 -19.00 48.69 -8.69
C LYS A 255 -19.89 49.11 -9.86
N ASP A 256 -20.31 48.12 -10.69
CA ASP A 256 -21.22 48.44 -11.82
C ASP A 256 -22.56 48.96 -11.33
N ILE A 257 -23.13 48.36 -10.28
CA ILE A 257 -24.38 48.84 -9.68
C ILE A 257 -24.25 50.26 -9.17
N ASN A 258 -23.17 50.60 -8.46
CA ASN A 258 -22.94 51.94 -7.96
C ASN A 258 -22.74 52.95 -9.07
N TYR A 259 -21.99 52.59 -10.12
CA TYR A 259 -21.75 53.45 -11.30
C TYR A 259 -23.08 53.84 -11.97
N GLU A 260 -23.93 52.84 -12.26
CA GLU A 260 -25.25 53.11 -12.86
C GLU A 260 -26.18 53.89 -11.95
N ALA A 261 -26.12 53.66 -10.63
CA ALA A 261 -26.89 54.41 -9.65
C ALA A 261 -26.46 55.90 -9.57
N ASP A 262 -25.15 56.15 -9.51
CA ASP A 262 -24.59 57.50 -9.54
C ASP A 262 -24.99 58.24 -10.83
N TYR A 263 -24.93 57.53 -11.97
CA TYR A 263 -25.38 58.08 -13.25
C TYR A 263 -26.84 58.47 -13.28
N ILE A 264 -27.74 57.67 -12.71
CA ILE A 264 -29.16 58.01 -12.56
C ILE A 264 -29.32 59.24 -11.68
N ILE A 265 -28.60 59.40 -10.58
CA ILE A 265 -28.66 60.53 -9.67
C ILE A 265 -28.23 61.82 -10.40
N ASP A 266 -27.13 61.76 -11.10
CA ASP A 266 -26.58 62.88 -11.83
C ASP A 266 -27.52 63.34 -12.99
N GLU A 267 -28.02 62.43 -13.80
CA GLU A 267 -28.91 62.70 -14.91
C GLU A 267 -30.27 63.27 -14.43
N SER A 268 -30.81 62.68 -13.35
CA SER A 268 -32.06 63.13 -12.74
C SER A 268 -31.98 64.54 -12.14
N SER A 269 -30.78 65.04 -11.84
CA SER A 269 -30.51 66.37 -11.31
C SER A 269 -30.37 67.46 -12.40
N THR A 270 -30.38 67.09 -13.68
CA THR A 270 -30.28 68.03 -14.81
C THR A 270 -31.60 68.80 -15.04
N LYS A 271 -31.55 69.94 -15.70
CA LYS A 271 -32.75 70.77 -16.04
C LYS A 271 -33.69 70.08 -17.04
N LYS A 272 -33.25 69.09 -17.78
CA LYS A 272 -34.00 68.26 -18.74
C LYS A 272 -33.50 66.84 -18.67
N PRO A 273 -33.95 66.03 -17.73
CA PRO A 273 -33.49 64.65 -17.58
C PRO A 273 -33.91 63.79 -18.77
N ASP A 274 -32.97 62.97 -19.26
CA ASP A 274 -33.27 61.97 -20.28
C ASP A 274 -33.83 60.71 -19.63
N LEU A 275 -35.16 60.53 -19.70
CA LEU A 275 -35.87 59.39 -19.12
C LEU A 275 -35.51 58.05 -19.77
N ILE A 276 -35.03 58.03 -21.04
CA ILE A 276 -34.63 56.82 -21.74
C ILE A 276 -33.33 56.29 -21.10
N THR A 277 -32.35 57.17 -20.96
CA THR A 277 -31.05 56.82 -20.35
C THR A 277 -31.19 56.43 -18.89
N ILE A 278 -32.03 57.12 -18.08
CA ILE A 278 -32.35 56.74 -16.71
C ILE A 278 -32.96 55.31 -16.65
N ASN A 279 -33.88 55.01 -17.57
CA ASN A 279 -34.50 53.67 -17.60
C ASN A 279 -33.54 52.58 -18.00
N ASP A 280 -32.61 52.84 -18.91
CA ASP A 280 -31.60 51.90 -19.35
C ASP A 280 -30.60 51.61 -18.22
N SER A 281 -30.10 52.61 -17.50
CA SER A 281 -29.28 52.45 -16.29
C SER A 281 -30.00 51.70 -15.18
N ALA A 282 -31.27 51.96 -14.96
CA ALA A 282 -32.10 51.21 -14.01
C ALA A 282 -32.26 49.74 -14.40
N ARG A 283 -32.34 49.40 -15.70
CA ARG A 283 -32.33 48.01 -16.21
C ARG A 283 -31.00 47.34 -15.98
N GLU A 284 -29.88 48.02 -16.21
CA GLU A 284 -28.52 47.48 -15.96
C GLU A 284 -28.33 47.18 -14.46
N ILE A 285 -28.78 48.05 -13.55
CA ILE A 285 -28.80 47.79 -12.10
C ILE A 285 -29.59 46.48 -11.79
N LYS A 286 -30.78 46.31 -12.39
CA LYS A 286 -31.61 45.16 -12.17
C LYS A 286 -30.90 43.86 -12.66
N VAL A 287 -30.23 43.90 -13.79
CA VAL A 287 -29.45 42.78 -14.35
C VAL A 287 -28.29 42.43 -13.42
N SER A 288 -27.51 43.44 -13.00
CA SER A 288 -26.36 43.27 -12.11
C SER A 288 -26.75 42.75 -10.73
N THR A 289 -27.87 43.23 -10.17
CA THR A 289 -28.44 42.70 -8.92
C THR A 289 -28.87 41.22 -9.06
N GLY A 290 -29.42 40.86 -10.25
CA GLY A 290 -29.74 39.46 -10.55
C GLY A 290 -28.48 38.58 -10.55
N LYS A 291 -27.38 39.02 -11.19
CA LYS A 291 -26.08 38.33 -11.18
C LYS A 291 -25.54 38.22 -9.75
N PHE A 292 -25.62 39.30 -8.96
CA PHE A 292 -25.18 39.28 -7.56
C PHE A 292 -25.92 38.23 -6.74
N THR A 293 -27.26 38.17 -6.86
CA THR A 293 -28.09 37.20 -6.14
C THR A 293 -27.76 35.76 -6.53
N THR A 294 -27.55 35.50 -7.84
CA THR A 294 -27.14 34.16 -8.33
C THR A 294 -25.83 33.75 -7.73
N MET A 295 -24.83 34.63 -7.75
CA MET A 295 -23.48 34.35 -7.27
C MET A 295 -23.45 34.13 -5.74
N THR A 296 -24.22 34.90 -4.97
CA THR A 296 -24.35 34.68 -3.52
C THR A 296 -25.01 33.34 -3.20
N ASN A 297 -26.04 32.94 -3.95
CA ASN A 297 -26.64 31.61 -3.81
C ASN A 297 -25.68 30.48 -4.13
N GLU A 298 -24.91 30.58 -5.22
CA GLU A 298 -23.86 29.61 -5.55
C GLU A 298 -22.79 29.50 -4.44
N MET A 299 -22.43 30.62 -3.82
CA MET A 299 -21.49 30.65 -2.69
C MET A 299 -22.06 29.95 -1.44
N LEU A 300 -23.35 30.14 -1.16
CA LEU A 300 -24.06 29.45 -0.07
C LEU A 300 -24.15 27.95 -0.34
N ASP A 301 -24.44 27.54 -1.58
CA ASP A 301 -24.51 26.12 -1.95
C ASP A 301 -23.17 25.41 -1.74
N VAL A 302 -22.05 26.03 -2.14
CA VAL A 302 -20.70 25.49 -1.88
C VAL A 302 -20.40 25.42 -0.38
N SER A 303 -20.79 26.42 0.41
CA SER A 303 -20.61 26.40 1.88
C SER A 303 -21.42 25.30 2.55
N HIS A 304 -22.63 25.00 2.04
CA HIS A 304 -23.46 23.90 2.53
C HIS A 304 -22.88 22.52 2.19
N LEU A 305 -22.19 22.37 1.04
CA LEU A 305 -21.48 21.15 0.66
C LEU A 305 -20.35 20.83 1.65
N ASP A 306 -19.58 21.83 2.06
CA ASP A 306 -18.46 21.67 3.01
C ASP A 306 -18.92 21.29 4.43
N ALA A 307 -20.10 21.74 4.85
CA ALA A 307 -20.59 21.54 6.22
C ALA A 307 -21.10 20.13 6.53
N ALA A 308 -20.90 19.14 5.65
CA ALA A 308 -21.44 17.77 5.76
C ALA A 308 -22.96 17.74 6.07
N SER A 309 -23.67 18.81 5.73
CA SER A 309 -25.10 19.00 6.03
C SER A 309 -26.01 18.47 4.93
N ILE A 310 -25.46 17.90 3.85
CA ILE A 310 -26.28 17.29 2.81
C ILE A 310 -26.90 16.01 3.36
N LYS A 311 -28.17 16.09 3.72
CA LYS A 311 -28.96 14.90 3.99
C LYS A 311 -29.29 14.20 2.67
N VAL A 312 -28.62 13.09 2.42
CA VAL A 312 -28.96 12.22 1.30
C VAL A 312 -30.25 11.47 1.66
N TYR A 313 -31.34 11.80 0.98
CA TYR A 313 -32.58 11.05 1.08
C TYR A 313 -32.57 9.95 0.03
N ASN A 314 -32.41 8.71 0.47
CA ASN A 314 -32.57 7.53 -0.39
C ASN A 314 -34.04 7.24 -0.59
N ASP A 315 -34.62 7.77 -1.68
CA ASP A 315 -35.99 7.51 -2.09
C ASP A 315 -36.05 7.02 -3.54
N LYS A 316 -37.20 6.48 -3.93
CA LYS A 316 -37.41 6.04 -5.32
C LYS A 316 -37.78 7.25 -6.18
N TYR A 317 -36.90 7.66 -7.06
CA TYR A 317 -37.11 8.76 -7.99
C TYR A 317 -37.39 8.24 -9.41
N ASN A 318 -38.34 8.87 -10.09
CA ASN A 318 -38.58 8.60 -11.52
C ASN A 318 -37.62 9.47 -12.34
N ILE A 319 -36.47 8.90 -12.71
CA ILE A 319 -35.43 9.58 -13.47
C ILE A 319 -35.95 10.12 -14.81
N LYS A 320 -36.92 9.44 -15.48
CA LYS A 320 -37.50 9.92 -16.73
C LYS A 320 -38.29 11.20 -16.56
N LEU A 321 -38.99 11.36 -15.46
CA LEU A 321 -39.73 12.60 -15.13
C LEU A 321 -38.76 13.76 -14.91
N ILE A 322 -37.74 13.56 -14.09
CA ILE A 322 -36.71 14.57 -13.79
C ILE A 322 -36.01 15.02 -15.07
N LEU A 323 -35.58 14.07 -15.91
CA LEU A 323 -34.94 14.39 -17.19
C LEU A 323 -35.83 15.17 -18.13
N ARG A 324 -37.15 14.84 -18.19
CA ARG A 324 -38.12 15.61 -18.99
C ARG A 324 -38.29 17.03 -18.52
N GLU A 325 -38.36 17.26 -17.21
CA GLU A 325 -38.44 18.60 -16.62
C GLU A 325 -37.19 19.43 -16.97
N ILE A 326 -36.01 18.87 -16.80
CA ILE A 326 -34.75 19.53 -17.16
C ILE A 326 -34.72 19.87 -18.65
N ILE A 327 -35.08 18.93 -19.54
CA ILE A 327 -35.10 19.16 -20.97
C ILE A 327 -36.07 20.28 -21.33
N THR A 328 -37.26 20.33 -20.72
CA THR A 328 -38.26 21.36 -20.97
C THR A 328 -37.75 22.75 -20.59
N ILE A 329 -37.13 22.88 -19.39
CA ILE A 329 -36.55 24.14 -18.91
C ILE A 329 -35.47 24.65 -19.88
N TYR A 330 -34.59 23.76 -20.32
CA TYR A 330 -33.50 24.17 -21.22
C TYR A 330 -33.98 24.41 -22.67
N LYS A 331 -34.98 23.66 -23.18
CA LYS A 331 -35.58 23.95 -24.49
C LYS A 331 -36.17 25.35 -24.54
N ASP A 332 -36.86 25.79 -23.51
CA ASP A 332 -37.41 27.15 -23.44
C ASP A 332 -36.33 28.24 -23.38
N LYS A 333 -35.23 28.00 -22.65
CA LYS A 333 -34.11 28.91 -22.62
C LYS A 333 -33.33 29.03 -23.95
N ILE A 334 -33.38 27.98 -24.78
CA ILE A 334 -32.61 27.90 -26.03
C ILE A 334 -33.46 28.33 -27.23
N LYS A 335 -34.77 28.47 -27.08
CA LYS A 335 -35.72 28.73 -28.16
C LYS A 335 -35.41 29.97 -29.02
N ASN A 336 -34.70 30.94 -28.43
CA ASN A 336 -34.28 32.17 -29.10
C ASN A 336 -32.78 32.17 -29.52
N LYS A 337 -32.09 31.02 -29.35
CA LYS A 337 -30.68 30.85 -29.71
C LYS A 337 -30.59 29.83 -30.81
N ASN A 338 -29.82 30.08 -31.86
CA ASN A 338 -29.65 29.18 -32.99
C ASN A 338 -28.80 27.93 -32.60
N ILE A 339 -29.31 27.13 -31.64
CA ILE A 339 -28.64 25.96 -31.06
C ILE A 339 -29.49 24.72 -31.35
N ASP A 340 -28.88 23.72 -31.97
CA ASP A 340 -29.50 22.39 -32.18
C ASP A 340 -29.38 21.54 -30.92
N PHE A 341 -30.45 21.44 -30.13
CA PHE A 341 -30.51 20.69 -28.89
C PHE A 341 -30.95 19.26 -29.13
N ARG A 342 -30.03 18.31 -29.00
CA ARG A 342 -30.30 16.88 -29.19
C ARG A 342 -30.27 16.15 -27.86
N THR A 343 -31.26 15.32 -27.61
CA THR A 343 -31.31 14.45 -26.43
C THR A 343 -31.30 12.99 -26.86
N ASN A 344 -30.44 12.20 -26.25
CA ASN A 344 -30.43 10.74 -26.43
C ASN A 344 -30.57 10.08 -25.05
N ILE A 345 -31.77 9.58 -24.76
CA ILE A 345 -32.08 8.87 -23.51
C ILE A 345 -32.33 7.42 -23.88
N GLN A 346 -31.47 6.52 -23.40
CA GLN A 346 -31.66 5.09 -23.59
C GLN A 346 -32.90 4.61 -22.83
N SER A 347 -33.69 3.70 -23.46
CA SER A 347 -35.01 3.26 -22.97
C SER A 347 -34.97 2.39 -21.70
N ASP A 348 -33.76 1.98 -21.25
CA ASP A 348 -33.56 1.02 -20.14
C ASP A 348 -33.27 1.69 -18.80
N LEU A 349 -33.51 2.98 -18.65
CA LEU A 349 -33.45 3.74 -17.42
C LEU A 349 -34.81 3.87 -16.75
#